data_4b0dfe00c422d4adf2fc05807bbd1860
#
_entry.id   4b0dfe00c422d4adf2fc05807bbd1860
#
_cell.length_a   1.000
_cell.length_b   1.000
_cell.length_c   1.000
_cell.angle_alpha   90.00
_cell.angle_beta   90.00
_cell.angle_gamma   90.00
#
_symmetry.space_group_name_H-M   'P 1'
#
loop_
_entity.id
_entity.type
_entity.pdbx_description
1 polymer ?
#
loop_
_entity_poly.entity_id
_entity_poly.type
_entity_poly.pdbx_seq_one_letter_code
_entity_poly.pdbx_strand_id
1 'polypeptide(L)'
;MKKTCVFITGTNAVGKSTLAWAFITRYGGVDRITNDVTYCVEGSLCLAGKYGVTRYGGVDRITNERGSSCTSRLESIVREGLENADTIICEGSFMNTFGLNLTNALFVADHQLIVSLYADPVTLYSRLTERSEGRNGIRNYQRIIEKQKQAMIAARKYQSIGVPVLQFNTAEVTAEEMLEQITNKIKAICGKDMTNR
;
A
#
# COMPACT_ATOMS: atom_id res chain seq x y z
N MET A 1 1.62 -1.85 22.67
CA MET A 1 1.02 -0.75 21.88
C MET A 1 0.09 -1.35 20.84
N LYS A 2 -1.00 -0.65 20.46
CA LYS A 2 -1.91 -1.15 19.42
C LYS A 2 -1.25 -1.06 18.05
N LYS A 3 -1.30 -2.12 17.27
CA LYS A 3 -0.68 -2.26 15.96
C LYS A 3 -1.65 -1.93 14.84
N THR A 4 -1.15 -1.34 13.76
CA THR A 4 -1.97 -0.91 12.62
C THR A 4 -1.44 -1.51 11.32
N CYS A 5 -2.34 -2.06 10.50
CA CYS A 5 -2.03 -2.52 9.14
C CYS A 5 -2.80 -1.67 8.12
N VAL A 6 -2.08 -1.12 7.15
CA VAL A 6 -2.63 -0.28 6.08
C VAL A 6 -2.40 -0.95 4.73
N PHE A 7 -3.48 -1.24 4.00
CA PHE A 7 -3.39 -1.71 2.63
C PHE A 7 -3.62 -0.55 1.66
N ILE A 8 -2.65 -0.29 0.77
CA ILE A 8 -2.79 0.67 -0.33
C ILE A 8 -3.13 -0.11 -1.60
N THR A 9 -4.35 0.07 -2.08
CA THR A 9 -4.90 -0.60 -3.27
C THR A 9 -4.98 0.37 -4.44
N GLY A 10 -5.13 -0.16 -5.63
CA GLY A 10 -5.27 0.63 -6.85
C GLY A 10 -4.52 0.03 -8.03
N THR A 11 -4.86 0.46 -9.22
CA THR A 11 -4.25 -0.06 -10.46
C THR A 11 -2.81 0.39 -10.66
N ASN A 12 -2.17 -0.08 -11.73
CA ASN A 12 -0.85 0.41 -12.11
C ASN A 12 -0.90 1.90 -12.49
N ALA A 13 0.18 2.63 -12.27
CA ALA A 13 0.32 4.07 -12.53
C ALA A 13 -0.59 5.01 -11.69
N VAL A 14 -1.36 4.47 -10.74
CA VAL A 14 -2.23 5.29 -9.87
C VAL A 14 -1.49 5.98 -8.70
N GLY A 15 -0.18 5.77 -8.52
CA GLY A 15 0.61 6.48 -7.51
C GLY A 15 0.86 5.73 -6.21
N LYS A 16 0.55 4.42 -6.08
CA LYS A 16 0.81 3.63 -4.86
C LYS A 16 2.24 3.74 -4.35
N SER A 17 3.21 3.47 -5.22
CA SER A 17 4.63 3.54 -4.83
C SER A 17 5.10 4.96 -4.56
N THR A 18 4.51 5.99 -5.19
CA THR A 18 4.76 7.39 -4.87
C THR A 18 4.32 7.70 -3.44
N LEU A 19 3.13 7.26 -3.07
CA LEU A 19 2.62 7.40 -1.69
C LEU A 19 3.47 6.62 -0.69
N ALA A 20 3.89 5.39 -1.03
CA ALA A 20 4.80 4.61 -0.17
C ALA A 20 6.14 5.34 0.07
N TRP A 21 6.71 5.94 -0.96
CA TRP A 21 7.92 6.77 -0.81
C TRP A 21 7.69 8.05 -0.02
N ALA A 22 6.52 8.68 -0.11
CA ALA A 22 6.17 9.83 0.73
C ALA A 22 6.16 9.44 2.22
N PHE A 23 5.64 8.25 2.56
CA PHE A 23 5.75 7.71 3.92
C PHE A 23 7.21 7.51 4.34
N ILE A 24 8.03 6.83 3.52
CA ILE A 24 9.45 6.60 3.84
C ILE A 24 10.17 7.92 4.09
N THR A 25 9.98 8.92 3.23
CA THR A 25 10.61 10.23 3.37
C THR A 25 10.15 10.94 4.64
N ARG A 26 8.85 10.91 4.94
CA ARG A 26 8.27 11.54 6.14
C ARG A 26 8.79 10.95 7.45
N TYR A 27 9.10 9.64 7.44
CA TYR A 27 9.60 8.90 8.61
C TYR A 27 11.12 8.72 8.59
N GLY A 28 11.84 9.69 8.04
CA GLY A 28 13.30 9.82 8.14
C GLY A 28 14.10 8.98 7.15
N GLY A 29 13.45 8.33 6.18
CA GLY A 29 14.11 7.46 5.20
C GLY A 29 14.14 5.99 5.62
N VAL A 30 14.91 5.18 4.88
CA VAL A 30 15.08 3.76 5.15
C VAL A 30 16.20 3.57 6.19
N ASP A 31 15.89 2.92 7.31
CA ASP A 31 16.87 2.49 8.31
C ASP A 31 17.49 1.14 7.91
N ARG A 32 16.66 0.11 7.80
CA ARG A 32 17.11 -1.24 7.46
C ARG A 32 16.06 -2.01 6.66
N ILE A 33 16.52 -3.05 5.98
CA ILE A 33 15.66 -4.00 5.29
C ILE A 33 15.99 -5.40 5.82
N THR A 34 14.97 -6.09 6.35
CA THR A 34 15.08 -7.47 6.80
C THR A 34 14.07 -8.33 6.06
N ASN A 35 14.54 -9.45 5.47
CA ASN A 35 13.70 -10.31 4.64
C ASN A 35 12.91 -9.50 3.58
N ASP A 36 11.60 -9.34 3.79
CA ASP A 36 10.69 -8.63 2.90
C ASP A 36 10.02 -7.43 3.59
N VAL A 37 10.66 -6.85 4.63
CA VAL A 37 10.21 -5.66 5.35
C VAL A 37 11.25 -4.56 5.31
N THR A 38 10.82 -3.35 4.96
CA THR A 38 11.61 -2.11 5.03
C THR A 38 11.19 -1.32 6.26
N TYR A 39 12.12 -1.04 7.16
CA TYR A 39 11.90 -0.23 8.37
C TYR A 39 12.36 1.21 8.14
N CYS A 40 11.58 2.17 8.61
CA CYS A 40 11.92 3.58 8.58
C CYS A 40 12.76 3.98 9.80
N VAL A 41 13.56 5.04 9.66
CA VAL A 41 14.46 5.55 10.71
C VAL A 41 13.71 5.91 11.99
N GLU A 42 12.53 6.53 11.88
CA GLU A 42 11.71 6.87 13.05
C GLU A 42 11.06 5.68 13.76
N GLY A 43 11.34 4.45 13.35
CA GLY A 43 11.07 3.20 14.07
C GLY A 43 9.60 2.81 14.29
N SER A 44 8.65 3.72 14.12
CA SER A 44 7.22 3.45 14.32
C SER A 44 6.52 2.91 13.08
N LEU A 45 7.16 3.04 11.90
CA LEU A 45 6.63 2.67 10.60
C LEU A 45 7.54 1.66 9.90
N CYS A 46 6.91 0.68 9.27
CA CYS A 46 7.57 -0.19 8.28
C CYS A 46 6.67 -0.40 7.05
N LEU A 47 7.27 -0.90 5.98
CA LEU A 47 6.59 -1.23 4.73
C LEU A 47 6.87 -2.67 4.33
N ALA A 48 5.86 -3.38 3.88
CA ALA A 48 6.03 -4.70 3.28
C ALA A 48 6.69 -4.56 1.89
N GLY A 49 7.85 -5.16 1.72
CA GLY A 49 8.66 -5.09 0.50
C GLY A 49 10.07 -4.54 0.73
N LYS A 50 10.86 -4.47 -0.34
CA LYS A 50 12.29 -4.08 -0.32
C LYS A 50 12.49 -2.69 -0.93
N TYR A 51 12.06 -1.64 -0.25
CA TYR A 51 12.27 -0.26 -0.67
C TYR A 51 13.72 0.16 -0.45
N GLY A 52 14.30 0.91 -1.40
CA GLY A 52 15.71 1.32 -1.34
C GLY A 52 16.66 0.39 -2.12
N VAL A 53 16.31 -0.86 -2.35
CA VAL A 53 17.06 -1.76 -3.25
C VAL A 53 16.61 -1.57 -4.71
N THR A 54 15.32 -1.32 -4.91
CA THR A 54 14.74 -1.04 -6.23
C THR A 54 13.79 0.16 -6.15
N ARG A 55 13.58 0.84 -7.29
CA ARG A 55 12.64 1.97 -7.39
C ARG A 55 11.19 1.59 -7.00
N TYR A 56 10.83 0.31 -7.11
CA TYR A 56 9.51 -0.23 -6.82
C TYR A 56 9.66 -1.38 -5.85
N GLY A 57 9.41 -1.12 -4.57
CA GLY A 57 9.70 -2.06 -3.47
C GLY A 57 8.53 -2.88 -2.94
N GLY A 58 7.29 -2.59 -3.35
CA GLY A 58 6.07 -3.13 -2.75
C GLY A 58 5.88 -4.65 -2.81
N VAL A 59 4.77 -5.11 -2.27
CA VAL A 59 4.43 -6.54 -2.13
C VAL A 59 4.51 -7.32 -3.47
N ASP A 60 4.25 -6.65 -4.60
CA ASP A 60 4.38 -7.23 -5.94
C ASP A 60 5.80 -7.68 -6.29
N ARG A 61 6.82 -7.22 -5.55
CA ARG A 61 8.24 -7.53 -5.73
C ARG A 61 8.77 -8.54 -4.73
N ILE A 62 7.96 -8.99 -3.83
CA ILE A 62 8.30 -10.10 -2.93
C ILE A 62 8.38 -11.35 -3.79
N THR A 63 9.60 -11.77 -4.10
CA THR A 63 9.86 -12.88 -5.02
C THR A 63 9.42 -14.19 -4.42
N ASN A 64 8.70 -14.93 -5.21
CA ASN A 64 8.36 -16.32 -4.94
C ASN A 64 9.57 -17.21 -5.20
N GLU A 65 10.39 -17.45 -4.21
CA GLU A 65 11.50 -18.41 -4.33
C GLU A 65 11.03 -19.86 -4.55
N ARG A 66 9.73 -20.15 -4.48
CA ARG A 66 9.17 -21.51 -4.60
C ARG A 66 7.79 -21.59 -5.26
N GLY A 67 7.40 -20.67 -6.13
CA GLY A 67 6.11 -20.77 -6.84
C GLY A 67 4.85 -20.57 -5.97
N SER A 68 4.97 -20.25 -4.68
CA SER A 68 3.84 -19.88 -3.82
C SER A 68 3.41 -18.44 -4.10
N SER A 69 2.11 -18.16 -4.03
CA SER A 69 1.62 -16.81 -4.24
C SER A 69 2.13 -15.88 -3.13
N CYS A 70 2.52 -14.66 -3.48
CA CYS A 70 2.93 -13.62 -2.52
C CYS A 70 1.89 -13.44 -1.39
N THR A 71 0.62 -13.65 -1.68
CA THR A 71 -0.48 -13.54 -0.72
C THR A 71 -0.39 -14.55 0.42
N SER A 72 0.17 -15.75 0.21
CA SER A 72 0.34 -16.77 1.26
C SER A 72 1.42 -16.39 2.28
N ARG A 73 2.36 -15.51 1.91
CA ARG A 73 3.45 -15.03 2.78
C ARG A 73 3.13 -13.69 3.45
N LEU A 74 2.10 -12.99 2.97
CA LEU A 74 1.82 -11.63 3.42
C LEU A 74 1.53 -11.58 4.93
N GLU A 75 0.82 -12.57 5.46
CA GLU A 75 0.54 -12.64 6.90
C GLU A 75 1.84 -12.71 7.73
N SER A 76 2.80 -13.55 7.34
CA SER A 76 4.08 -13.65 8.05
C SER A 76 4.89 -12.36 7.95
N ILE A 77 4.86 -11.69 6.80
CA ILE A 77 5.52 -10.39 6.58
C ILE A 77 4.90 -9.30 7.45
N VAL A 78 3.58 -9.28 7.56
CA VAL A 78 2.88 -8.32 8.44
C VAL A 78 3.21 -8.58 9.90
N ARG A 79 3.24 -9.85 10.34
CA ARG A 79 3.66 -10.21 11.71
C ARG A 79 5.09 -9.75 12.00
N GLU A 80 6.05 -10.09 11.14
CA GLU A 80 7.45 -9.67 11.27
C GLU A 80 7.57 -8.14 11.35
N GLY A 81 6.91 -7.41 10.46
CA GLY A 81 6.94 -5.94 10.47
C GLY A 81 6.40 -5.35 11.78
N LEU A 82 5.30 -5.88 12.27
CA LEU A 82 4.64 -5.38 13.50
C LEU A 82 5.34 -5.83 14.80
N GLU A 83 6.30 -6.74 14.77
CA GLU A 83 7.16 -7.02 15.92
C GLU A 83 8.01 -5.80 16.29
N ASN A 84 8.50 -5.06 15.28
CA ASN A 84 9.45 -3.95 15.45
C ASN A 84 8.88 -2.57 15.09
N ALA A 85 7.66 -2.48 14.58
CA ALA A 85 7.00 -1.23 14.25
C ALA A 85 5.56 -1.22 14.77
N ASP A 86 4.97 -0.03 14.92
CA ASP A 86 3.56 0.12 15.33
C ASP A 86 2.62 0.10 14.13
N THR A 87 3.12 0.46 12.96
CA THR A 87 2.34 0.51 11.71
C THR A 87 3.10 -0.16 10.58
N ILE A 88 2.40 -1.01 9.84
CA ILE A 88 2.89 -1.57 8.57
C ILE A 88 2.04 -1.11 7.40
N ILE A 89 2.69 -0.71 6.32
CA ILE A 89 2.06 -0.36 5.05
C ILE A 89 2.36 -1.45 4.01
N CYS A 90 1.31 -1.98 3.40
CA CYS A 90 1.40 -2.95 2.33
C CYS A 90 0.82 -2.33 1.05
N GLU A 91 1.63 -2.18 0.00
CA GLU A 91 1.18 -1.69 -1.30
C GLU A 91 1.49 -2.67 -2.41
N GLY A 92 0.56 -2.79 -3.35
CA GLY A 92 0.75 -3.64 -4.53
C GLY A 92 -0.54 -3.96 -5.27
N SER A 93 -0.40 -4.50 -6.48
CA SER A 93 -1.55 -4.90 -7.29
C SER A 93 -2.32 -6.08 -6.71
N PHE A 94 -1.68 -6.91 -5.89
CA PHE A 94 -2.35 -8.02 -5.20
C PHE A 94 -3.37 -7.53 -4.16
N MET A 95 -3.18 -6.31 -3.61
CA MET A 95 -4.13 -5.70 -2.69
C MET A 95 -5.48 -5.34 -3.35
N ASN A 96 -5.59 -5.44 -4.68
CA ASN A 96 -6.82 -5.15 -5.42
C ASN A 96 -7.87 -6.28 -5.36
N THR A 97 -7.62 -7.31 -4.58
CA THR A 97 -8.55 -8.42 -4.40
C THR A 97 -9.01 -8.49 -2.94
N PHE A 98 -10.17 -9.10 -2.76
CA PHE A 98 -10.68 -9.46 -1.44
C PHE A 98 -10.65 -10.98 -1.33
N GLY A 99 -9.90 -11.50 -0.36
CA GLY A 99 -9.75 -12.94 -0.17
C GLY A 99 -9.15 -13.29 1.18
N LEU A 100 -9.27 -14.56 1.56
CA LEU A 100 -8.92 -15.05 2.90
C LEU A 100 -7.49 -14.69 3.32
N ASN A 101 -6.49 -14.95 2.47
CA ASN A 101 -5.09 -14.66 2.80
C ASN A 101 -4.81 -13.18 3.04
N LEU A 102 -5.44 -12.29 2.25
CA LEU A 102 -5.29 -10.84 2.42
C LEU A 102 -6.02 -10.37 3.67
N THR A 103 -7.21 -10.91 3.92
CA THR A 103 -7.99 -10.60 5.12
C THR A 103 -7.24 -11.06 6.36
N ASN A 104 -6.70 -12.28 6.39
CA ASN A 104 -5.89 -12.78 7.51
C ASN A 104 -4.69 -11.86 7.76
N ALA A 105 -3.94 -11.49 6.71
CA ALA A 105 -2.79 -10.58 6.84
C ALA A 105 -3.20 -9.20 7.39
N LEU A 106 -4.31 -8.64 6.91
CA LEU A 106 -4.81 -7.35 7.38
C LEU A 106 -5.20 -7.39 8.87
N PHE A 107 -5.85 -8.46 9.30
CA PHE A 107 -6.36 -8.64 10.67
C PHE A 107 -5.30 -9.18 11.66
N VAL A 108 -4.04 -9.30 11.27
CA VAL A 108 -2.91 -9.49 12.21
C VAL A 108 -2.80 -8.30 13.17
N ALA A 109 -3.09 -7.11 12.69
CA ALA A 109 -3.03 -5.87 13.48
C ALA A 109 -4.34 -5.63 14.25
N ASP A 110 -4.24 -4.87 15.36
CA ASP A 110 -5.42 -4.45 16.14
C ASP A 110 -6.32 -3.50 15.34
N HIS A 111 -5.72 -2.68 14.48
CA HIS A 111 -6.41 -1.70 13.65
C HIS A 111 -6.08 -1.90 12.16
N GLN A 112 -7.08 -1.72 11.33
CA GLN A 112 -7.00 -1.89 9.89
C GLN A 112 -7.40 -0.61 9.18
N LEU A 113 -6.78 -0.35 8.02
CA LEU A 113 -7.15 0.74 7.13
C LEU A 113 -6.92 0.34 5.67
N ILE A 114 -7.90 0.57 4.83
CA ILE A 114 -7.74 0.47 3.37
C ILE A 114 -7.61 1.88 2.80
N VAL A 115 -6.60 2.07 1.97
CA VAL A 115 -6.39 3.28 1.15
C VAL A 115 -6.58 2.88 -0.30
N SER A 116 -7.68 3.30 -0.91
CA SER A 116 -8.02 2.96 -2.30
C SER A 116 -7.71 4.15 -3.21
N LEU A 117 -6.69 4.00 -4.04
CA LEU A 117 -6.27 5.01 -5.01
C LEU A 117 -6.94 4.76 -6.36
N TYR A 118 -7.44 5.82 -6.96
CA TYR A 118 -7.99 5.80 -8.32
C TYR A 118 -7.60 7.07 -9.08
N ALA A 119 -7.74 7.03 -10.40
CA ALA A 119 -7.66 8.19 -11.26
C ALA A 119 -8.57 7.98 -12.47
N ASP A 120 -8.91 9.06 -13.15
CA ASP A 120 -9.67 8.97 -14.39
C ASP A 120 -8.86 8.24 -15.49
N PRO A 121 -9.55 7.67 -16.49
CA PRO A 121 -8.90 6.92 -17.56
C PRO A 121 -7.85 7.70 -18.34
N VAL A 122 -8.06 8.99 -18.56
CA VAL A 122 -7.13 9.84 -19.34
C VAL A 122 -5.82 10.03 -18.58
N THR A 123 -5.91 10.36 -17.29
CA THR A 123 -4.76 10.48 -16.40
C THR A 123 -3.97 9.19 -16.31
N LEU A 124 -4.64 8.04 -16.18
CA LEU A 124 -3.96 6.74 -16.16
C LEU A 124 -3.25 6.46 -17.49
N TYR A 125 -3.88 6.78 -18.62
CA TYR A 125 -3.28 6.61 -19.94
C TYR A 125 -2.01 7.46 -20.11
N SER A 126 -2.09 8.75 -19.78
CA SER A 126 -0.93 9.67 -19.83
C SER A 126 0.24 9.14 -19.01
N ARG A 127 0.01 8.82 -17.74
CA ARG A 127 1.04 8.30 -16.83
C ARG A 127 1.65 6.97 -17.30
N LEU A 128 0.88 6.14 -17.98
CA LEU A 128 1.38 4.89 -18.54
C LEU A 128 2.24 5.12 -19.77
N THR A 129 1.82 6.04 -20.64
CA THR A 129 2.57 6.43 -21.85
C THR A 129 3.91 7.02 -21.48
N GLU A 130 3.95 7.93 -20.53
CA GLU A 130 5.17 8.53 -19.98
C GLU A 130 6.15 7.47 -19.40
N ARG A 131 5.62 6.48 -18.65
CA ARG A 131 6.45 5.41 -18.06
C ARG A 131 7.01 4.42 -19.08
N SER A 132 6.31 4.19 -20.17
CA SER A 132 6.64 3.17 -21.16
C SER A 132 7.43 3.72 -22.34
N GLU A 133 7.81 5.01 -22.30
CA GLU A 133 8.43 5.70 -23.45
C GLU A 133 7.66 5.44 -24.78
N GLY A 134 6.34 5.36 -24.67
CA GLY A 134 5.42 5.11 -25.79
C GLY A 134 5.29 3.65 -26.27
N ARG A 135 6.09 2.71 -25.77
CA ARG A 135 6.15 1.35 -26.35
C ARG A 135 5.04 0.39 -25.96
N ASN A 136 4.42 0.51 -24.81
CA ASN A 136 3.45 -0.49 -24.30
C ASN A 136 2.19 0.07 -23.64
N GLY A 137 1.98 1.38 -23.63
CA GLY A 137 0.85 2.02 -22.93
C GLY A 137 -0.51 1.50 -23.39
N ILE A 138 -0.68 1.31 -24.69
CA ILE A 138 -1.98 0.98 -25.30
C ILE A 138 -2.38 -0.50 -25.05
N ARG A 139 -1.43 -1.44 -25.09
CA ARG A 139 -1.74 -2.88 -24.98
C ARG A 139 -2.30 -3.30 -23.62
N ASN A 140 -2.04 -2.54 -22.57
CA ASN A 140 -2.44 -2.87 -21.21
C ASN A 140 -3.55 -1.99 -20.64
N TYR A 141 -4.04 -0.99 -21.39
CA TYR A 141 -4.97 0.02 -20.87
C TYR A 141 -6.28 -0.60 -20.38
N GLN A 142 -6.91 -1.47 -21.16
CA GLN A 142 -8.17 -2.11 -20.75
C GLN A 142 -8.00 -2.93 -19.45
N ARG A 143 -6.90 -3.68 -19.37
CA ARG A 143 -6.55 -4.45 -18.16
C ARG A 143 -6.34 -3.54 -16.93
N ILE A 144 -5.88 -2.32 -17.13
CA ILE A 144 -5.65 -1.34 -16.06
C ILE A 144 -6.97 -0.80 -15.54
N ILE A 145 -7.91 -0.48 -16.44
CA ILE A 145 -9.27 -0.09 -16.06
C ILE A 145 -9.99 -1.21 -15.31
N GLU A 146 -9.85 -2.45 -15.76
CA GLU A 146 -10.40 -3.60 -15.05
C GLU A 146 -9.81 -3.77 -13.66
N LYS A 147 -8.49 -3.63 -13.51
CA LYS A 147 -7.81 -3.67 -12.20
C LYS A 147 -8.26 -2.54 -11.29
N GLN A 148 -8.54 -1.34 -11.83
CA GLN A 148 -9.09 -0.26 -11.02
C GLN A 148 -10.49 -0.60 -10.50
N LYS A 149 -11.35 -1.15 -11.36
CA LYS A 149 -12.68 -1.64 -10.93
C LYS A 149 -12.56 -2.71 -9.84
N GLN A 150 -11.64 -3.66 -10.00
CA GLN A 150 -11.38 -4.70 -8.99
C GLN A 150 -10.93 -4.10 -7.65
N ALA A 151 -10.03 -3.12 -7.66
CA ALA A 151 -9.58 -2.42 -6.45
C ALA A 151 -10.74 -1.73 -5.73
N MET A 152 -11.62 -1.05 -6.48
CA MET A 152 -12.79 -0.39 -5.91
C MET A 152 -13.80 -1.40 -5.32
N ILE A 153 -14.00 -2.54 -5.98
CA ILE A 153 -14.86 -3.63 -5.47
C ILE A 153 -14.26 -4.20 -4.19
N ALA A 154 -12.95 -4.46 -4.16
CA ALA A 154 -12.26 -4.96 -2.96
C ALA A 154 -12.40 -3.97 -1.80
N ALA A 155 -12.18 -2.67 -2.03
CA ALA A 155 -12.34 -1.64 -1.01
C ALA A 155 -13.77 -1.62 -0.42
N ARG A 156 -14.81 -1.72 -1.25
CA ARG A 156 -16.20 -1.82 -0.79
C ARG A 156 -16.46 -3.08 0.04
N LYS A 157 -15.87 -4.21 -0.32
CA LYS A 157 -15.98 -5.47 0.46
C LYS A 157 -15.30 -5.33 1.82
N TYR A 158 -14.13 -4.71 1.92
CA TYR A 158 -13.52 -4.41 3.21
C TYR A 158 -14.39 -3.48 4.04
N GLN A 159 -14.96 -2.44 3.42
CA GLN A 159 -15.87 -1.53 4.10
C GLN A 159 -17.12 -2.24 4.65
N SER A 160 -17.67 -3.21 3.90
CA SER A 160 -18.86 -3.96 4.34
C SER A 160 -18.63 -4.88 5.55
N ILE A 161 -17.37 -5.21 5.84
CA ILE A 161 -16.96 -5.95 7.06
C ILE A 161 -16.42 -5.05 8.17
N GLY A 162 -16.67 -3.72 8.07
CA GLY A 162 -16.34 -2.75 9.11
C GLY A 162 -14.93 -2.17 9.05
N VAL A 163 -14.11 -2.49 8.04
CA VAL A 163 -12.78 -1.90 7.88
C VAL A 163 -12.91 -0.47 7.34
N PRO A 164 -12.31 0.53 8.00
CA PRO A 164 -12.26 1.90 7.49
C PRO A 164 -11.61 1.97 6.11
N VAL A 165 -12.18 2.76 5.20
CA VAL A 165 -11.66 2.98 3.85
C VAL A 165 -11.51 4.48 3.59
N LEU A 166 -10.32 4.89 3.12
CA LEU A 166 -10.08 6.18 2.50
C LEU A 166 -9.97 6.00 0.99
N GLN A 167 -10.57 6.90 0.22
CA GLN A 167 -10.52 6.87 -1.24
C GLN A 167 -9.95 8.20 -1.75
N PHE A 168 -8.98 8.13 -2.67
CA PHE A 168 -8.33 9.30 -3.23
C PHE A 168 -8.31 9.27 -4.75
N ASN A 169 -8.76 10.36 -5.36
CA ASN A 169 -8.49 10.64 -6.76
C ASN A 169 -7.08 11.23 -6.89
N THR A 170 -6.14 10.45 -7.38
CA THR A 170 -4.73 10.88 -7.49
C THR A 170 -4.46 11.86 -8.65
N ALA A 171 -5.50 12.25 -9.39
CA ALA A 171 -5.42 13.37 -10.31
C ALA A 171 -5.67 14.73 -9.60
N GLU A 172 -6.31 14.70 -8.42
CA GLU A 172 -6.76 15.89 -7.69
C GLU A 172 -6.02 16.09 -6.36
N VAL A 173 -5.47 15.02 -5.78
CA VAL A 173 -4.85 15.03 -4.45
C VAL A 173 -3.38 14.63 -4.56
N THR A 174 -2.50 15.42 -3.96
CA THR A 174 -1.05 15.16 -3.92
C THR A 174 -0.71 14.00 -2.96
N ALA A 175 0.50 13.46 -3.09
CA ALA A 175 0.97 12.41 -2.19
C ALA A 175 1.09 12.90 -0.74
N GLU A 176 1.48 14.16 -0.54
CA GLU A 176 1.61 14.82 0.76
C GLU A 176 0.25 14.98 1.44
N GLU A 177 -0.76 15.44 0.71
CA GLU A 177 -2.13 15.58 1.23
C GLU A 177 -2.74 14.22 1.58
N MET A 178 -2.51 13.20 0.74
CA MET A 178 -2.94 11.82 1.05
C MET A 178 -2.24 11.32 2.31
N LEU A 179 -0.94 11.52 2.42
CA LEU A 179 -0.13 11.12 3.57
C LEU A 179 -0.66 11.73 4.86
N GLU A 180 -0.97 13.03 4.84
CA GLU A 180 -1.52 13.73 6.00
C GLU A 180 -2.87 13.15 6.43
N GLN A 181 -3.81 12.97 5.47
CA GLN A 181 -5.13 12.42 5.76
C GLN A 181 -5.05 10.98 6.28
N ILE A 182 -4.17 10.15 5.72
CA ILE A 182 -3.95 8.77 6.18
C ILE A 182 -3.38 8.77 7.60
N THR A 183 -2.37 9.60 7.86
CA THR A 183 -1.75 9.73 9.18
C THR A 183 -2.77 10.16 10.23
N ASN A 184 -3.60 11.17 9.93
CA ASN A 184 -4.67 11.63 10.80
C ASN A 184 -5.72 10.54 11.05
N LYS A 185 -6.05 9.75 10.02
CA LYS A 185 -6.97 8.61 10.17
C LYS A 185 -6.39 7.51 11.05
N ILE A 186 -5.10 7.18 10.90
CA ILE A 186 -4.40 6.22 11.77
C ILE A 186 -4.41 6.71 13.22
N LYS A 187 -4.09 7.99 13.47
CA LYS A 187 -4.15 8.60 14.80
C LYS A 187 -5.55 8.47 15.41
N ALA A 188 -6.59 8.80 14.64
CA ALA A 188 -7.98 8.72 15.08
C ALA A 188 -8.42 7.28 15.43
N ILE A 189 -7.97 6.30 14.63
CA ILE A 189 -8.28 4.88 14.88
C ILE A 189 -7.53 4.37 16.12
N CYS A 190 -6.27 4.75 16.28
CA CYS A 190 -5.42 4.28 17.39
C CYS A 190 -5.62 5.06 18.69
N GLY A 191 -6.25 6.23 18.64
CA GLY A 191 -6.33 7.15 19.79
C GLY A 191 -4.97 7.66 20.25
N LYS A 192 -3.96 7.72 19.36
CA LYS A 192 -2.58 8.11 19.63
C LYS A 192 -2.09 9.19 18.68
N ASP A 193 -1.29 10.10 19.22
CA ASP A 193 -0.48 11.00 18.42
C ASP A 193 0.80 10.27 17.94
N MET A 194 0.91 10.00 16.64
CA MET A 194 2.09 9.33 16.06
C MET A 194 3.32 10.26 15.97
N THR A 195 3.18 11.53 16.36
CA THR A 195 4.23 12.53 16.23
C THR A 195 5.05 12.79 17.52
N ASN A 196 4.67 12.21 18.65
CA ASN A 196 5.34 12.42 19.93
C ASN A 196 6.10 11.15 20.38
N ARG A 197 7.21 10.90 19.75
CA ARG A 197 8.33 10.13 20.31
C ARG A 197 9.65 10.73 19.90
#